data_2942f0dafd319151e10d647b58a7be97
#
_entry.id   2942f0dafd319151e10d647b58a7be97
#
_cell.length_a   1.000
_cell.length_b   1.000
_cell.length_c   1.000
_cell.angle_alpha   90.00
_cell.angle_beta   90.00
_cell.angle_gamma   90.00
#
_symmetry.space_group_name_H-M   'P 1'
#
loop_
_entity.id
_entity.type
_entity.pdbx_description
1 polymer ?
#
loop_
_entity_poly.entity_id
_entity_poly.type
_entity_poly.pdbx_seq_one_letter_code
_entity_poly.pdbx_strand_id
1 'polypeptide(L)'
;MDFCAGWGGAAVAAAALNIPKYVGIEINHDLKEPYQRLSAFLKNKGTTTEIDMRFQDALTVDYSTLQYDLVFTSTPYYFIQKYKNNREYEGGKKEMDDQFYKPLFRKTYEHLQKGGHYILNVNQEVYERVCIELLGSANDIYTYKKSKRQNEYQEMVYVWRK
;
A
#
# COMPACT_ATOMS: atom_id res chain seq x y z
N MET A 1 5.00 -2.39 6.30
CA MET A 1 3.79 -1.54 6.43
C MET A 1 3.07 -1.48 5.09
N ASP A 2 1.74 -1.48 5.13
CA ASP A 2 0.85 -1.35 3.96
C ASP A 2 -0.22 -0.29 4.27
N PHE A 3 -0.16 0.85 3.61
CA PHE A 3 -1.08 1.96 3.89
C PHE A 3 -2.35 1.96 3.02
N CYS A 4 -2.58 0.91 2.24
CA CYS A 4 -3.82 0.63 1.50
C CYS A 4 -4.11 -0.88 1.58
N ALA A 5 -4.34 -1.38 2.78
CA ALA A 5 -4.30 -2.81 3.09
C ALA A 5 -5.38 -3.67 2.40
N GLY A 6 -6.51 -3.05 2.01
CA GLY A 6 -7.58 -3.72 1.24
C GLY A 6 -8.07 -5.00 1.91
N TRP A 7 -8.20 -6.07 1.15
CA TRP A 7 -8.77 -7.35 1.60
C TRP A 7 -7.82 -8.28 2.35
N GLY A 8 -6.59 -7.83 2.68
CA GLY A 8 -5.67 -8.58 3.53
C GLY A 8 -4.70 -9.52 2.80
N GLY A 9 -4.56 -9.41 1.49
CA GLY A 9 -3.61 -10.23 0.73
C GLY A 9 -2.17 -10.07 1.23
N ALA A 10 -1.73 -8.81 1.46
CA ALA A 10 -0.41 -8.53 2.00
C ALA A 10 -0.24 -9.02 3.46
N ALA A 11 -1.29 -8.96 4.29
CA ALA A 11 -1.26 -9.51 5.64
C ALA A 11 -1.07 -11.04 5.64
N VAL A 12 -1.75 -11.75 4.72
CA VAL A 12 -1.57 -13.18 4.53
C VAL A 12 -0.15 -13.51 4.08
N ALA A 13 0.38 -12.75 3.12
CA ALA A 13 1.75 -12.93 2.64
C ALA A 13 2.78 -12.70 3.75
N ALA A 14 2.61 -11.63 4.54
CA ALA A 14 3.46 -11.33 5.69
C ALA A 14 3.44 -12.48 6.71
N ALA A 15 2.25 -13.02 7.01
CA ALA A 15 2.09 -14.15 7.92
C ALA A 15 2.73 -15.44 7.37
N ALA A 16 2.58 -15.71 6.08
CA ALA A 16 3.19 -16.88 5.44
C ALA A 16 4.72 -16.83 5.41
N LEU A 17 5.29 -15.63 5.35
CA LEU A 17 6.73 -15.37 5.38
C LEU A 17 7.27 -15.19 6.80
N ASN A 18 6.42 -15.26 7.83
CA ASN A 18 6.77 -14.97 9.22
C ASN A 18 7.47 -13.61 9.40
N ILE A 19 7.04 -12.59 8.65
CA ILE A 19 7.47 -11.21 8.87
C ILE A 19 7.10 -10.81 10.30
N PRO A 20 8.02 -10.30 11.12
CA PRO A 20 7.77 -10.10 12.55
C PRO A 20 6.54 -9.25 12.85
N LYS A 21 6.35 -8.17 12.07
CA LYS A 21 5.21 -7.26 12.23
C LYS A 21 4.66 -6.76 10.90
N TYR A 22 3.36 -6.84 10.75
CA TYR A 22 2.60 -6.22 9.65
C TYR A 22 1.73 -5.09 10.23
N VAL A 23 1.89 -3.88 9.72
CA VAL A 23 1.01 -2.74 10.01
C VAL A 23 0.21 -2.45 8.76
N GLY A 24 -1.11 -2.63 8.83
CA GLY A 24 -2.04 -2.32 7.75
C GLY A 24 -2.91 -1.13 8.08
N ILE A 25 -3.11 -0.24 7.11
CA ILE A 25 -4.01 0.91 7.22
C ILE A 25 -5.11 0.74 6.18
N GLU A 26 -6.37 0.85 6.60
CA GLU A 26 -7.54 0.64 5.76
C GLU A 26 -8.64 1.64 6.12
N ILE A 27 -9.18 2.32 5.10
CA ILE A 27 -10.24 3.31 5.29
C ILE A 27 -11.63 2.68 5.44
N ASN A 28 -11.82 1.47 4.89
CA ASN A 28 -13.10 0.78 4.95
C ASN A 28 -13.28 0.05 6.28
N HIS A 29 -14.04 0.66 7.18
CA HIS A 29 -14.34 0.11 8.50
C HIS A 29 -15.12 -1.22 8.49
N ASP A 30 -15.81 -1.56 7.39
CA ASP A 30 -16.53 -2.84 7.28
C ASP A 30 -15.55 -4.04 7.25
N LEU A 31 -14.27 -3.79 6.96
CA LEU A 31 -13.24 -4.82 6.95
C LEU A 31 -12.68 -5.12 8.36
N LYS A 32 -13.10 -4.40 9.39
CA LYS A 32 -12.58 -4.59 10.75
C LYS A 32 -12.85 -6.00 11.27
N GLU A 33 -14.07 -6.47 11.20
CA GLU A 33 -14.43 -7.83 11.63
C GLU A 33 -13.79 -8.92 10.76
N PRO A 34 -13.82 -8.83 9.41
CA PRO A 34 -13.04 -9.72 8.54
C PRO A 34 -11.57 -9.84 8.92
N TYR A 35 -10.89 -8.73 9.23
CA TYR A 35 -9.49 -8.76 9.66
C TYR A 35 -9.28 -9.39 11.03
N GLN A 36 -10.21 -9.22 11.97
CA GLN A 36 -10.15 -9.93 13.25
C GLN A 36 -10.23 -11.46 13.05
N ARG A 37 -11.15 -11.91 12.18
CA ARG A 37 -11.27 -13.34 11.82
C ARG A 37 -10.04 -13.86 11.10
N LEU A 38 -9.50 -13.07 10.17
CA LEU A 38 -8.26 -13.40 9.45
C LEU A 38 -7.08 -13.54 10.41
N SER A 39 -6.90 -12.59 11.34
CA SER A 39 -5.81 -12.63 12.33
C SER A 39 -5.93 -13.86 13.24
N ALA A 40 -7.14 -14.18 13.70
CA ALA A 40 -7.38 -15.37 14.51
C ALA A 40 -7.07 -16.66 13.71
N PHE A 41 -7.50 -16.74 12.45
CA PHE A 41 -7.20 -17.86 11.57
C PHE A 41 -5.69 -18.06 11.37
N LEU A 42 -4.97 -16.98 11.06
CA LEU A 42 -3.52 -17.03 10.84
C LEU A 42 -2.77 -17.46 12.11
N LYS A 43 -3.17 -16.97 13.29
CA LYS A 43 -2.62 -17.41 14.57
C LYS A 43 -2.85 -18.91 14.78
N ASN A 44 -4.04 -19.42 14.50
CA ASN A 44 -4.35 -20.84 14.59
C ASN A 44 -3.54 -21.70 13.60
N LYS A 45 -3.03 -21.09 12.52
CA LYS A 45 -2.10 -21.74 11.57
C LYS A 45 -0.63 -21.63 11.97
N GLY A 46 -0.33 -21.04 13.13
CA GLY A 46 1.01 -21.00 13.71
C GLY A 46 1.88 -19.84 13.24
N THR A 47 1.32 -18.77 12.62
CA THR A 47 2.11 -17.60 12.32
C THR A 47 2.60 -16.90 13.57
N THR A 48 3.83 -16.40 13.55
CA THR A 48 4.40 -15.54 14.60
C THR A 48 4.25 -14.06 14.29
N THR A 49 3.70 -13.71 13.11
CA THR A 49 3.53 -12.33 12.67
C THR A 49 2.53 -11.59 13.55
N GLU A 50 2.94 -10.46 14.12
CA GLU A 50 2.03 -9.51 14.74
C GLU A 50 1.29 -8.73 13.63
N ILE A 51 -0.04 -8.76 13.63
CA ILE A 51 -0.89 -8.03 12.67
C ILE A 51 -1.54 -6.86 13.40
N ASP A 52 -1.09 -5.63 13.11
CA ASP A 52 -1.60 -4.35 13.65
C ASP A 52 -2.42 -3.65 12.54
N MET A 53 -3.75 -3.71 12.64
CA MET A 53 -4.65 -3.08 11.67
C MET A 53 -5.21 -1.77 12.22
N ARG A 54 -5.07 -0.70 11.43
CA ARG A 54 -5.58 0.63 11.75
C ARG A 54 -6.65 1.02 10.74
N PHE A 55 -7.90 1.15 11.23
CA PHE A 55 -9.04 1.49 10.40
C PHE A 55 -9.26 3.01 10.41
N GLN A 56 -8.57 3.71 9.52
CA GLN A 56 -8.63 5.17 9.37
C GLN A 56 -8.09 5.60 8.01
N ASP A 57 -8.31 6.86 7.65
CA ASP A 57 -7.74 7.45 6.43
C ASP A 57 -6.20 7.51 6.55
N ALA A 58 -5.49 6.91 5.59
CA ALA A 58 -4.04 6.88 5.56
C ALA A 58 -3.39 8.29 5.58
N LEU A 59 -4.07 9.30 5.04
CA LEU A 59 -3.60 10.69 5.09
C LEU A 59 -3.58 11.29 6.50
N THR A 60 -4.40 10.75 7.42
CA THR A 60 -4.53 11.26 8.80
C THR A 60 -3.64 10.54 9.80
N VAL A 61 -2.99 9.46 9.40
CA VAL A 61 -2.10 8.68 10.26
C VAL A 61 -0.88 9.52 10.66
N ASP A 62 -0.51 9.45 11.93
CA ASP A 62 0.79 9.94 12.40
C ASP A 62 1.86 8.86 12.22
N TYR A 63 2.58 8.92 11.11
CA TYR A 63 3.62 7.95 10.76
C TYR A 63 4.88 8.08 11.64
N SER A 64 5.06 9.19 12.35
CA SER A 64 6.20 9.36 13.28
C SER A 64 6.14 8.40 14.46
N THR A 65 4.96 7.89 14.78
CA THR A 65 4.74 6.91 15.84
C THR A 65 4.96 5.46 15.38
N LEU A 66 5.24 5.25 14.09
CA LEU A 66 5.42 3.93 13.49
C LEU A 66 6.89 3.68 13.19
N GLN A 67 7.34 2.46 13.46
CA GLN A 67 8.65 1.99 13.04
C GLN A 67 8.47 0.94 11.94
N TYR A 68 9.03 1.20 10.76
CA TYR A 68 8.98 0.27 9.64
C TYR A 68 10.20 0.46 8.72
N ASP A 69 10.71 -0.65 8.25
CA ASP A 69 11.83 -0.77 7.32
C ASP A 69 11.39 -1.20 5.92
N LEU A 70 10.12 -1.62 5.79
CA LEU A 70 9.52 -2.03 4.53
C LEU A 70 8.13 -1.41 4.37
N VAL A 71 7.93 -0.73 3.26
CA VAL A 71 6.60 -0.40 2.72
C VAL A 71 6.34 -1.31 1.53
N PHE A 72 5.22 -1.99 1.54
CA PHE A 72 4.68 -2.70 0.38
C PHE A 72 3.18 -2.43 0.29
N THR A 73 2.74 -1.81 -0.78
CA THR A 73 1.33 -1.45 -0.95
C THR A 73 0.93 -1.39 -2.42
N SER A 74 -0.36 -1.65 -2.66
CA SER A 74 -1.04 -1.38 -3.93
C SER A 74 -2.07 -0.29 -3.69
N THR A 75 -1.84 0.90 -4.22
CA THR A 75 -2.77 2.02 -4.06
C THR A 75 -3.93 1.93 -5.05
N PRO A 76 -5.03 2.67 -4.84
CA PRO A 76 -6.03 2.87 -5.89
C PRO A 76 -5.37 3.34 -7.19
N TYR A 77 -5.86 2.88 -8.34
CA TYR A 77 -5.37 3.28 -9.67
C TYR A 77 -6.28 4.34 -10.26
N TYR A 78 -6.19 5.56 -9.77
CA TYR A 78 -7.11 6.65 -10.12
C TYR A 78 -8.59 6.21 -9.99
N PHE A 79 -9.36 6.35 -11.04
CA PHE A 79 -10.81 6.08 -11.08
C PHE A 79 -11.16 4.72 -11.68
N ILE A 80 -10.18 3.81 -11.84
CA ILE A 80 -10.43 2.47 -12.42
C ILE A 80 -11.33 1.63 -11.52
N GLN A 81 -11.22 1.81 -10.21
CA GLN A 81 -12.04 1.12 -9.21
C GLN A 81 -12.66 2.13 -8.25
N LYS A 82 -13.94 1.94 -7.93
CA LYS A 82 -14.62 2.67 -6.86
C LYS A 82 -14.50 1.88 -5.58
N TYR A 83 -13.84 2.45 -4.60
CA TYR A 83 -13.74 1.88 -3.26
C TYR A 83 -14.71 2.57 -2.32
N LYS A 84 -15.26 1.82 -1.37
CA LYS A 84 -16.11 2.37 -0.31
C LYS A 84 -15.30 3.33 0.55
N ASN A 85 -15.89 4.49 0.87
CA ASN A 85 -15.28 5.56 1.68
C ASN A 85 -14.08 6.29 1.01
N ASN A 86 -13.82 6.07 -0.28
CA ASN A 86 -12.85 6.91 -0.98
C ASN A 86 -13.33 8.35 -1.10
N ARG A 87 -12.37 9.27 -1.08
CA ARG A 87 -12.64 10.67 -1.43
C ARG A 87 -12.99 10.78 -2.91
N GLU A 88 -13.88 11.68 -3.23
CA GLU A 88 -14.12 12.08 -4.60
C GLU A 88 -13.14 13.22 -4.98
N TYR A 89 -12.67 13.20 -6.22
CA TYR A 89 -11.73 14.18 -6.76
C TYR A 89 -12.33 14.80 -8.02
N GLU A 90 -13.06 15.93 -7.82
CA GLU A 90 -13.76 16.63 -8.91
C GLU A 90 -12.80 17.21 -9.95
N GLY A 91 -11.60 17.64 -9.53
CA GLY A 91 -10.50 18.08 -10.37
C GLY A 91 -9.74 16.96 -11.09
N GLY A 92 -10.24 15.73 -11.00
CA GLY A 92 -9.72 14.58 -11.73
C GLY A 92 -8.36 14.08 -11.21
N LYS A 93 -7.56 13.50 -12.11
CA LYS A 93 -6.27 12.89 -11.77
C LYS A 93 -5.29 13.86 -11.11
N LYS A 94 -5.26 15.11 -11.57
CA LYS A 94 -4.35 16.11 -11.01
C LYS A 94 -4.66 16.38 -9.54
N GLU A 95 -5.93 16.52 -9.19
CA GLU A 95 -6.34 16.71 -7.80
C GLU A 95 -6.01 15.49 -6.95
N MET A 96 -6.22 14.27 -7.45
CA MET A 96 -5.85 13.05 -6.77
C MET A 96 -4.32 12.94 -6.58
N ASP A 97 -3.52 13.35 -7.57
CA ASP A 97 -2.07 13.44 -7.43
C ASP A 97 -1.68 14.37 -6.27
N ASP A 98 -2.25 15.57 -6.23
CA ASP A 98 -1.86 16.61 -5.29
C ASP A 98 -2.43 16.40 -3.87
N GLN A 99 -3.63 15.82 -3.75
CA GLN A 99 -4.32 15.65 -2.46
C GLN A 99 -4.22 14.24 -1.85
N PHE A 100 -3.86 13.22 -2.63
CA PHE A 100 -3.75 11.84 -2.16
C PHE A 100 -2.34 11.29 -2.33
N TYR A 101 -1.87 11.08 -3.57
CA TYR A 101 -0.62 10.36 -3.78
C TYR A 101 0.60 11.12 -3.24
N LYS A 102 0.78 12.39 -3.63
CA LYS A 102 1.96 13.17 -3.21
C LYS A 102 2.09 13.31 -1.70
N PRO A 103 1.06 13.75 -0.95
CA PRO A 103 1.16 13.86 0.49
C PRO A 103 1.34 12.51 1.18
N LEU A 104 0.66 11.46 0.70
CA LEU A 104 0.76 10.14 1.30
C LEU A 104 2.14 9.52 1.09
N PHE A 105 2.64 9.51 -0.15
CA PHE A 105 3.96 8.96 -0.46
C PHE A 105 5.08 9.72 0.24
N ARG A 106 4.99 11.07 0.31
CA ARG A 106 5.97 11.88 1.06
C ARG A 106 6.00 11.48 2.53
N LYS A 107 4.85 11.52 3.22
CA LYS A 107 4.75 11.15 4.63
C LYS A 107 5.31 9.76 4.91
N THR A 108 4.89 8.77 4.13
CA THR A 108 5.26 7.38 4.37
C THR A 108 6.72 7.09 4.01
N TYR A 109 7.29 7.78 3.02
CA TYR A 109 8.70 7.67 2.68
C TYR A 109 9.59 8.39 3.70
N GLU A 110 9.19 9.58 4.18
CA GLU A 110 9.95 10.34 5.19
C GLU A 110 10.17 9.55 6.48
N HIS A 111 9.18 8.77 6.92
CA HIS A 111 9.25 7.96 8.14
C HIS A 111 9.78 6.53 7.93
N LEU A 112 10.04 6.12 6.70
CA LEU A 112 10.72 4.84 6.43
C LEU A 112 12.15 4.89 7.01
N GLN A 113 12.58 3.83 7.67
CA GLN A 113 13.93 3.73 8.23
C GLN A 113 15.01 3.77 7.13
N LYS A 114 16.20 4.31 7.46
CA LYS A 114 17.36 4.21 6.58
C LYS A 114 17.72 2.76 6.29
N GLY A 115 18.05 2.48 5.03
CA GLY A 115 18.29 1.12 4.55
C GLY A 115 17.01 0.35 4.26
N GLY A 116 15.86 0.94 4.50
CA GLY A 116 14.55 0.34 4.22
C GLY A 116 14.18 0.36 2.73
N HIS A 117 13.13 -0.40 2.40
CA HIS A 117 12.62 -0.52 1.05
C HIS A 117 11.20 0.05 0.95
N TYR A 118 10.99 0.87 -0.07
CA TYR A 118 9.68 1.45 -0.41
C TYR A 118 9.19 0.82 -1.71
N ILE A 119 8.17 -0.01 -1.62
CA ILE A 119 7.69 -0.83 -2.74
C ILE A 119 6.25 -0.47 -3.05
N LEU A 120 6.02 0.05 -4.25
CA LEU A 120 4.71 0.44 -4.73
C LEU A 120 4.28 -0.41 -5.93
N ASN A 121 3.11 -1.02 -5.83
CA ASN A 121 2.37 -1.52 -6.97
C ASN A 121 1.41 -0.42 -7.41
N VAL A 122 1.81 0.32 -8.44
CA VAL A 122 1.04 1.43 -9.02
C VAL A 122 1.05 1.30 -10.54
N ASN A 123 0.08 1.94 -11.21
CA ASN A 123 0.12 2.01 -12.67
C ASN A 123 1.24 2.94 -13.13
N GLN A 124 1.66 2.76 -14.39
CA GLN A 124 2.73 3.55 -14.99
C GLN A 124 2.47 5.06 -14.92
N GLU A 125 1.22 5.48 -15.09
CA GLU A 125 0.84 6.89 -15.05
C GLU A 125 1.10 7.53 -13.68
N VAL A 126 0.78 6.85 -12.57
CA VAL A 126 1.10 7.33 -11.21
C VAL A 126 2.60 7.38 -10.99
N TYR A 127 3.33 6.38 -11.49
CA TYR A 127 4.78 6.37 -11.40
C TYR A 127 5.41 7.60 -12.09
N GLU A 128 5.01 7.87 -13.34
CA GLU A 128 5.55 8.98 -14.13
C GLU A 128 5.15 10.35 -13.61
N ARG A 129 3.88 10.52 -13.18
CA ARG A 129 3.34 11.81 -12.75
C ARG A 129 3.66 12.18 -11.32
N VAL A 130 3.84 11.19 -10.44
CA VAL A 130 3.96 11.40 -9.00
C VAL A 130 5.26 10.86 -8.44
N CYS A 131 5.55 9.57 -8.69
CA CYS A 131 6.66 8.92 -8.01
C CYS A 131 8.01 9.48 -8.45
N ILE A 132 8.23 9.70 -9.76
CA ILE A 132 9.50 10.24 -10.28
C ILE A 132 9.77 11.65 -9.70
N GLU A 133 8.75 12.50 -9.64
CA GLU A 133 8.89 13.85 -9.07
C GLU A 133 9.27 13.80 -7.57
N LEU A 134 8.67 12.89 -6.82
CA LEU A 134 8.78 12.83 -5.36
C LEU A 134 9.96 12.02 -4.84
N LEU A 135 10.24 10.90 -5.48
CA LEU A 135 11.16 9.85 -5.00
C LEU A 135 12.35 9.64 -5.95
N GLY A 136 12.31 10.26 -7.13
CA GLY A 136 13.23 9.94 -8.23
C GLY A 136 12.86 8.64 -8.93
N SER A 137 13.70 8.23 -9.89
CA SER A 137 13.53 6.96 -10.58
C SER A 137 13.67 5.79 -9.60
N ALA A 138 12.83 4.75 -9.76
CA ALA A 138 12.91 3.55 -8.96
C ALA A 138 14.28 2.84 -9.16
N ASN A 139 14.80 2.26 -8.10
CA ASN A 139 16.04 1.47 -8.16
C ASN A 139 15.83 0.17 -8.96
N ASP A 140 14.67 -0.46 -8.77
CA ASP A 140 14.31 -1.68 -9.50
C ASP A 140 12.84 -1.59 -9.94
N ILE A 141 12.53 -2.19 -11.09
CA ILE A 141 11.18 -2.26 -11.64
C ILE A 141 10.89 -3.71 -12.03
N TYR A 142 9.80 -4.26 -11.50
CA TYR A 142 9.37 -5.62 -11.79
C TYR A 142 8.03 -5.61 -12.50
N THR A 143 7.90 -6.42 -13.54
CA THR A 143 6.63 -6.66 -14.21
C THR A 143 5.86 -7.75 -13.50
N TYR A 144 4.61 -7.47 -13.13
CA TYR A 144 3.74 -8.49 -12.57
C TYR A 144 3.15 -9.34 -13.69
N LYS A 145 3.47 -10.64 -13.71
CA LYS A 145 2.86 -11.57 -14.67
C LYS A 145 1.40 -11.83 -14.27
N LYS A 146 0.45 -11.22 -14.97
CA LYS A 146 -0.95 -11.61 -14.86
C LYS A 146 -1.25 -12.87 -15.66
N SER A 147 -2.07 -13.77 -15.08
CA SER A 147 -2.71 -14.83 -15.84
C SER A 147 -3.53 -14.21 -16.97
N LYS A 148 -3.39 -14.77 -18.19
CA LYS A 148 -4.03 -14.41 -19.46
C LYS A 148 -5.37 -13.67 -19.33
N ARG A 149 -5.35 -12.35 -19.23
CA ARG A 149 -6.48 -11.48 -19.55
C ARG A 149 -6.18 -10.77 -20.87
N GLN A 150 -7.21 -10.60 -21.70
CA GLN A 150 -7.11 -10.08 -23.06
C GLN A 150 -6.66 -8.61 -23.19
N ASN A 151 -6.36 -7.91 -22.08
CA ASN A 151 -5.95 -6.53 -22.11
C ASN A 151 -4.45 -6.42 -21.77
N GLU A 152 -3.70 -5.67 -22.59
CA GLU A 152 -2.25 -5.41 -22.51
C GLU A 152 -1.82 -4.61 -21.26
N TYR A 153 -2.67 -4.51 -20.23
CA TYR A 153 -2.35 -3.78 -19.01
C TYR A 153 -1.30 -4.55 -18.20
N GLN A 154 -0.08 -4.01 -18.16
CA GLN A 154 0.98 -4.52 -17.31
C GLN A 154 0.92 -3.85 -15.94
N GLU A 155 0.80 -4.62 -14.88
CA GLU A 155 1.05 -4.15 -13.53
C GLU A 155 2.53 -4.17 -13.25
N MET A 156 3.01 -3.06 -12.70
CA MET A 156 4.41 -2.86 -12.37
C MET A 156 4.58 -2.72 -10.86
N VAL A 157 5.67 -3.20 -10.37
CA VAL A 157 6.10 -3.00 -8.98
C VAL A 157 7.40 -2.20 -9.02
N TYR A 158 7.38 -1.05 -8.38
CA TYR A 158 8.51 -0.12 -8.32
C TYR A 158 9.13 -0.17 -6.94
N VAL A 159 10.46 -0.22 -6.89
CA VAL A 159 11.22 -0.36 -5.63
C VAL A 159 12.19 0.79 -5.48
N TRP A 160 12.16 1.47 -4.35
CA TRP A 160 13.17 2.43 -3.92
C TRP A 160 13.86 1.94 -2.65
N ARG A 161 15.15 2.24 -2.55
CA ARG A 161 15.97 1.99 -1.34
C ARG A 161 16.30 3.32 -0.70
N LYS A 162 15.97 3.47 0.58
CA LYS A 162 16.21 4.71 1.34
C LYS A 162 17.61 4.77 1.94
#